data_2b035c5ac19d5ad60bc53034049e1eac
#
_entry.id   2b035c5ac19d5ad60bc53034049e1eac
#
_cell.length_a   1.000
_cell.length_b   1.000
_cell.length_c   1.000
_cell.angle_alpha   90.00
_cell.angle_beta   90.00
_cell.angle_gamma   90.00
#
_symmetry.space_group_name_H-M   'P 1'
#
loop_
_entity.id
_entity.type
_entity.pdbx_description
1 polymer ?
#
loop_
_entity_poly.entity_id
_entity_poly.type
_entity_poly.pdbx_seq_one_letter_code
_entity_poly.pdbx_strand_id
1 'polypeptide(L)'
;LKILVTGGNGEFCKHLVELGKEHSFLTPIKQPMYPGLDVRDYWNIDWYFKQKQYEFDYVIHAGAITRPMVIHEDNPTLSIKTNIVGTANVVMACEKYNKKIIYISTDYVYEGIDGDYKETDAMKPFTKYGWSKLGGECAVQMFDNHLILRMAMNRKPFPHPKALKDMRKSIMYIEDAAKVTLKLLNEKGIINVGGKSQSVYDFVKEENPDIQPIYLKDISDVNMATDCSMNTTKMKKVIDDTVI
;
A
#
# COMPACT_ATOMS: atom_id res chain seq x y z
N LEU A 1 -14.11 8.52 12.76
CA LEU A 1 -13.19 9.44 12.10
C LEU A 1 -13.76 9.87 10.74
N LYS A 2 -13.31 11.03 10.24
CA LYS A 2 -13.59 11.52 8.89
C LYS A 2 -12.34 11.32 8.03
N ILE A 3 -12.45 10.55 6.97
CA ILE A 3 -11.28 10.04 6.22
C ILE A 3 -11.44 10.31 4.72
N LEU A 4 -10.49 11.01 4.13
CA LEU A 4 -10.34 11.11 2.68
C LEU A 4 -9.50 9.93 2.19
N VAL A 5 -9.95 9.21 1.15
CA VAL A 5 -9.21 8.11 0.55
C VAL A 5 -8.88 8.44 -0.89
N THR A 6 -7.60 8.55 -1.23
CA THR A 6 -7.16 8.63 -2.63
C THR A 6 -7.08 7.23 -3.23
N GLY A 7 -7.32 7.10 -4.53
CA GLY A 7 -7.39 5.79 -5.18
C GLY A 7 -8.68 5.02 -4.90
N GLY A 8 -9.79 5.74 -4.68
CA GLY A 8 -11.09 5.21 -4.25
C GLY A 8 -11.70 4.09 -5.10
N ASN A 9 -11.27 3.92 -6.37
CA ASN A 9 -11.69 2.81 -7.23
C ASN A 9 -10.97 1.48 -6.94
N GLY A 10 -9.89 1.52 -6.15
CA GLY A 10 -9.10 0.34 -5.82
C GLY A 10 -9.85 -0.62 -4.89
N GLU A 11 -9.57 -1.91 -5.03
CA GLU A 11 -10.17 -2.98 -4.21
C GLU A 11 -9.92 -2.77 -2.71
N PHE A 12 -8.70 -2.38 -2.34
CA PHE A 12 -8.35 -2.05 -0.97
C PHE A 12 -9.24 -0.92 -0.40
N CYS A 13 -9.50 0.13 -1.18
CA CYS A 13 -10.35 1.23 -0.76
C CYS A 13 -11.81 0.81 -0.58
N LYS A 14 -12.30 -0.10 -1.43
CA LYS A 14 -13.66 -0.67 -1.28
C LYS A 14 -13.81 -1.42 0.03
N HIS A 15 -12.84 -2.29 0.37
CA HIS A 15 -12.85 -2.99 1.66
C HIS A 15 -12.72 -2.04 2.85
N LEU A 16 -11.90 -0.98 2.77
CA LEU A 16 -11.84 0.03 3.82
C LEU A 16 -13.20 0.67 4.11
N VAL A 17 -13.91 1.06 3.05
CA VAL A 17 -15.24 1.70 3.19
C VAL A 17 -16.28 0.71 3.69
N GLU A 18 -16.26 -0.53 3.20
CA GLU A 18 -17.21 -1.57 3.58
C GLU A 18 -17.05 -2.00 5.04
N LEU A 19 -15.82 -2.13 5.51
CA LEU A 19 -15.49 -2.62 6.85
C LEU A 19 -15.49 -1.50 7.90
N GLY A 20 -15.17 -0.27 7.52
CA GLY A 20 -15.05 0.88 8.42
C GLY A 20 -16.34 1.69 8.60
N LYS A 21 -17.50 1.03 8.72
CA LYS A 21 -18.83 1.68 8.79
C LYS A 21 -18.97 2.70 9.92
N GLU A 22 -18.16 2.61 10.97
CA GLU A 22 -18.07 3.56 12.07
C GLU A 22 -17.34 4.86 11.70
N HIS A 23 -16.75 4.93 10.51
CA HIS A 23 -16.05 6.11 10.00
C HIS A 23 -16.80 6.72 8.82
N SER A 24 -16.56 8.00 8.56
CA SER A 24 -17.07 8.71 7.38
C SER A 24 -15.98 8.76 6.32
N PHE A 25 -16.24 8.25 5.12
CA PHE A 25 -15.28 8.21 4.01
C PHE A 25 -15.65 9.17 2.89
N LEU A 26 -14.66 9.94 2.43
CA LEU A 26 -14.69 10.67 1.18
C LEU A 26 -13.79 9.94 0.16
N THR A 27 -14.39 9.45 -0.91
CA THR A 27 -13.70 8.71 -1.98
C THR A 27 -13.89 9.42 -3.32
N PRO A 28 -13.16 10.52 -3.59
CA PRO A 28 -13.36 11.35 -4.78
C PRO A 28 -12.91 10.61 -6.04
N ILE A 29 -13.86 9.94 -6.69
CA ILE A 29 -13.67 9.27 -7.98
C ILE A 29 -14.17 10.14 -9.12
N LYS A 30 -13.61 9.95 -10.30
CA LYS A 30 -14.05 10.66 -11.52
C LYS A 30 -15.51 10.32 -11.83
N GLN A 31 -16.31 11.35 -12.06
CA GLN A 31 -17.71 11.27 -12.49
C GLN A 31 -17.90 12.18 -13.72
N PRO A 32 -18.98 12.05 -14.51
CA PRO A 32 -19.20 12.86 -15.72
C PRO A 32 -19.07 14.37 -15.50
N MET A 33 -19.53 14.88 -14.35
CA MET A 33 -19.53 16.31 -13.99
C MET A 33 -18.45 16.67 -12.96
N TYR A 34 -17.61 15.71 -12.53
CA TYR A 34 -16.59 15.92 -11.52
C TYR A 34 -15.29 15.20 -11.90
N PRO A 35 -14.16 15.91 -12.03
CA PRO A 35 -12.91 15.34 -12.51
C PRO A 35 -12.29 14.29 -11.59
N GLY A 36 -12.80 14.15 -10.36
CA GLY A 36 -12.19 13.33 -9.32
C GLY A 36 -10.96 13.98 -8.73
N LEU A 37 -10.22 13.23 -7.91
CA LEU A 37 -8.96 13.66 -7.34
C LEU A 37 -7.80 13.02 -8.10
N ASP A 38 -7.10 13.80 -8.93
CA ASP A 38 -5.88 13.36 -9.61
C ASP A 38 -4.66 13.78 -8.78
N VAL A 39 -4.00 12.81 -8.16
CA VAL A 39 -2.82 13.07 -7.31
C VAL A 39 -1.64 13.69 -8.07
N ARG A 40 -1.60 13.56 -9.40
CA ARG A 40 -0.55 14.15 -10.24
C ARG A 40 -0.70 15.65 -10.45
N ASP A 41 -1.87 16.19 -10.16
CA ASP A 41 -2.22 17.61 -10.30
C ASP A 41 -2.35 18.25 -8.91
N TYR A 42 -1.31 19.00 -8.49
CA TYR A 42 -1.30 19.69 -7.21
C TYR A 42 -2.47 20.68 -7.06
N TRP A 43 -2.82 21.40 -8.13
CA TRP A 43 -3.90 22.39 -8.04
C TRP A 43 -5.28 21.74 -7.87
N ASN A 44 -5.48 20.57 -8.48
CA ASN A 44 -6.70 19.77 -8.27
C ASN A 44 -6.78 19.30 -6.81
N ILE A 45 -5.67 18.83 -6.23
CA ILE A 45 -5.61 18.41 -4.82
C ILE A 45 -5.85 19.61 -3.90
N ASP A 46 -5.13 20.71 -4.10
CA ASP A 46 -5.23 21.91 -3.26
C ASP A 46 -6.65 22.49 -3.28
N TRP A 47 -7.26 22.56 -4.46
CA TRP A 47 -8.65 22.98 -4.60
C TRP A 47 -9.59 22.06 -3.83
N TYR A 48 -9.44 20.73 -3.98
CA TYR A 48 -10.29 19.78 -3.29
C TYR A 48 -10.16 19.89 -1.76
N PHE A 49 -8.94 19.94 -1.25
CA PHE A 49 -8.68 20.10 0.18
C PHE A 49 -9.27 21.42 0.69
N LYS A 50 -9.08 22.53 -0.01
CA LYS A 50 -9.65 23.82 0.34
C LYS A 50 -11.18 23.78 0.46
N GLN A 51 -11.88 23.11 -0.46
CA GLN A 51 -13.33 23.00 -0.45
C GLN A 51 -13.85 22.07 0.65
N LYS A 52 -13.10 21.00 0.96
CA LYS A 52 -13.53 19.88 1.80
C LYS A 52 -12.79 19.76 3.13
N GLN A 53 -11.90 20.69 3.49
CA GLN A 53 -11.02 20.59 4.66
C GLN A 53 -11.71 20.33 6.00
N TYR A 54 -12.97 20.68 6.15
CA TYR A 54 -13.76 20.43 7.37
C TYR A 54 -14.53 19.10 7.35
N GLU A 55 -14.50 18.40 6.22
CA GLU A 55 -15.18 17.12 6.04
C GLU A 55 -14.28 15.91 6.33
N PHE A 56 -12.95 16.12 6.50
CA PHE A 56 -12.02 15.05 6.85
C PHE A 56 -10.85 15.56 7.71
N ASP A 57 -10.28 14.66 8.51
CA ASP A 57 -9.10 14.90 9.36
C ASP A 57 -7.94 13.98 9.00
N TYR A 58 -8.24 12.85 8.36
CA TYR A 58 -7.29 11.83 7.94
C TYR A 58 -7.32 11.68 6.42
N VAL A 59 -6.16 11.37 5.85
CA VAL A 59 -6.00 11.03 4.44
C VAL A 59 -5.35 9.66 4.34
N ILE A 60 -6.07 8.66 3.85
CA ILE A 60 -5.48 7.37 3.47
C ILE A 60 -5.05 7.50 2.00
N HIS A 61 -3.73 7.59 1.78
CA HIS A 61 -3.17 7.69 0.44
C HIS A 61 -2.85 6.30 -0.11
N ALA A 62 -3.82 5.73 -0.85
CA ALA A 62 -3.70 4.46 -1.57
C ALA A 62 -3.68 4.64 -3.11
N GLY A 63 -3.72 5.88 -3.58
CA GLY A 63 -3.67 6.23 -5.00
C GLY A 63 -2.27 6.02 -5.58
N ALA A 64 -2.02 4.87 -6.20
CA ALA A 64 -0.75 4.52 -6.81
C ALA A 64 -0.96 3.62 -8.04
N ILE A 65 0.00 3.63 -8.96
CA ILE A 65 0.14 2.57 -9.96
C ILE A 65 0.87 1.41 -9.29
N THR A 66 0.27 0.21 -9.33
CA THR A 66 0.82 -0.98 -8.68
C THR A 66 0.93 -2.18 -9.62
N ARG A 67 0.07 -2.30 -10.61
CA ARG A 67 -0.03 -3.46 -11.53
C ARG A 67 -0.47 -3.02 -12.93
N PRO A 68 -0.09 -3.76 -13.99
CA PRO A 68 0.91 -4.84 -13.97
C PRO A 68 2.32 -4.32 -13.67
N MET A 69 3.19 -5.15 -13.11
CA MET A 69 4.56 -4.74 -12.71
C MET A 69 5.38 -4.20 -13.89
N VAL A 70 5.19 -4.75 -15.08
CA VAL A 70 5.88 -4.34 -16.32
C VAL A 70 5.67 -2.86 -16.66
N ILE A 71 4.55 -2.26 -16.26
CA ILE A 71 4.28 -0.83 -16.54
C ILE A 71 5.34 0.10 -15.95
N HIS A 72 5.97 -0.31 -14.84
CA HIS A 72 7.03 0.46 -14.21
C HIS A 72 8.33 0.40 -15.01
N GLU A 73 8.55 -0.71 -15.73
CA GLU A 73 9.71 -0.90 -16.62
C GLU A 73 9.49 -0.14 -17.94
N ASP A 74 8.32 -0.29 -18.54
CA ASP A 74 7.98 0.28 -19.87
C ASP A 74 7.75 1.80 -19.80
N ASN A 75 7.17 2.30 -18.72
CA ASN A 75 6.84 3.72 -18.55
C ASN A 75 7.22 4.24 -17.15
N PRO A 76 8.51 4.36 -16.82
CA PRO A 76 8.95 4.84 -15.51
C PRO A 76 8.49 6.28 -15.22
N THR A 77 8.33 7.12 -16.25
CA THR A 77 7.81 8.49 -16.10
C THR A 77 6.39 8.49 -15.49
N LEU A 78 5.54 7.57 -15.90
CA LEU A 78 4.20 7.46 -15.33
C LEU A 78 4.25 7.07 -13.85
N SER A 79 5.14 6.15 -13.49
CA SER A 79 5.37 5.74 -12.10
C SER A 79 5.91 6.89 -11.25
N ILE A 80 6.87 7.65 -11.78
CA ILE A 80 7.40 8.85 -11.11
C ILE A 80 6.28 9.87 -10.88
N LYS A 81 5.53 10.22 -11.92
CA LYS A 81 4.46 11.22 -11.82
C LYS A 81 3.36 10.81 -10.84
N THR A 82 3.02 9.53 -10.77
CA THR A 82 1.90 9.07 -9.92
C THR A 82 2.37 8.71 -8.52
N ASN A 83 3.40 7.87 -8.39
CA ASN A 83 3.78 7.29 -7.10
C ASN A 83 4.74 8.20 -6.31
N ILE A 84 5.54 9.04 -6.97
CA ILE A 84 6.48 9.95 -6.29
C ILE A 84 5.87 11.36 -6.23
N VAL A 85 5.71 12.02 -7.38
CA VAL A 85 5.21 13.40 -7.44
C VAL A 85 3.78 13.46 -6.88
N GLY A 86 2.92 12.53 -7.26
CA GLY A 86 1.56 12.44 -6.74
C GLY A 86 1.51 12.29 -5.23
N THR A 87 2.38 11.46 -4.64
CA THR A 87 2.47 11.34 -3.17
C THR A 87 2.98 12.65 -2.55
N ALA A 88 4.02 13.27 -3.11
CA ALA A 88 4.52 14.55 -2.62
C ALA A 88 3.43 15.64 -2.65
N ASN A 89 2.63 15.70 -3.71
CA ASN A 89 1.50 16.63 -3.82
C ASN A 89 0.48 16.43 -2.68
N VAL A 90 0.15 15.16 -2.36
CA VAL A 90 -0.77 14.84 -1.26
C VAL A 90 -0.15 15.22 0.09
N VAL A 91 1.15 14.98 0.30
CA VAL A 91 1.86 15.38 1.54
C VAL A 91 1.82 16.90 1.72
N MET A 92 2.15 17.67 0.70
CA MET A 92 2.10 19.14 0.76
C MET A 92 0.71 19.67 1.11
N ALA A 93 -0.34 19.05 0.55
CA ALA A 93 -1.70 19.41 0.90
C ALA A 93 -2.03 19.00 2.36
N CYS A 94 -1.61 17.82 2.81
CA CYS A 94 -1.81 17.39 4.19
C CYS A 94 -1.13 18.34 5.19
N GLU A 95 0.09 18.78 4.91
CA GLU A 95 0.80 19.77 5.71
C GLU A 95 0.04 21.10 5.74
N LYS A 96 -0.27 21.66 4.56
CA LYS A 96 -0.96 22.95 4.41
C LYS A 96 -2.30 23.01 5.16
N TYR A 97 -3.06 21.92 5.15
CA TYR A 97 -4.39 21.85 5.76
C TYR A 97 -4.41 21.11 7.11
N ASN A 98 -3.22 20.80 7.66
CA ASN A 98 -3.03 20.10 8.94
C ASN A 98 -3.83 18.78 9.02
N LYS A 99 -3.68 17.90 8.00
CA LYS A 99 -4.33 16.59 7.93
C LYS A 99 -3.31 15.48 8.18
N LYS A 100 -3.71 14.44 8.93
CA LYS A 100 -2.87 13.26 9.10
C LYS A 100 -2.83 12.46 7.81
N ILE A 101 -1.64 12.07 7.35
CA ILE A 101 -1.48 11.17 6.20
C ILE A 101 -1.18 9.74 6.65
N ILE A 102 -1.89 8.78 6.07
CA ILE A 102 -1.64 7.34 6.19
C ILE A 102 -1.29 6.85 4.79
N TYR A 103 -0.03 6.51 4.58
CA TYR A 103 0.49 6.11 3.28
C TYR A 103 0.55 4.59 3.16
N ILE A 104 -0.09 4.05 2.13
CA ILE A 104 -0.02 2.62 1.82
C ILE A 104 1.22 2.35 0.98
N SER A 105 2.25 1.81 1.60
CA SER A 105 3.51 1.40 0.99
C SER A 105 3.56 -0.11 0.75
N THR A 106 4.74 -0.67 0.53
CA THR A 106 4.95 -2.06 0.12
C THR A 106 6.18 -2.67 0.80
N ASP A 107 6.20 -3.98 0.93
CA ASP A 107 7.37 -4.79 1.29
C ASP A 107 8.50 -4.70 0.24
N TYR A 108 8.22 -4.30 -0.99
CA TYR A 108 9.21 -4.15 -2.08
C TYR A 108 10.16 -2.95 -1.90
N VAL A 109 10.03 -2.18 -0.81
CA VAL A 109 11.05 -1.19 -0.43
C VAL A 109 12.30 -1.82 0.17
N TYR A 110 12.22 -3.07 0.63
CA TYR A 110 13.35 -3.85 1.15
C TYR A 110 14.14 -4.54 0.03
N GLU A 111 15.35 -5.02 0.34
CA GLU A 111 16.22 -5.69 -0.64
C GLU A 111 15.66 -7.03 -1.12
N GLY A 112 14.90 -7.71 -0.28
CA GLY A 112 14.22 -8.96 -0.67
C GLY A 112 15.10 -10.20 -0.69
N ILE A 113 16.14 -10.26 0.13
CA ILE A 113 17.11 -11.37 0.21
C ILE A 113 17.00 -12.09 1.56
N ASP A 114 17.14 -11.38 2.68
CA ASP A 114 17.28 -11.96 4.02
C ASP A 114 15.95 -12.22 4.73
N GLY A 115 14.89 -11.48 4.38
CA GLY A 115 13.60 -11.60 5.05
C GLY A 115 13.58 -11.03 6.48
N ASP A 116 12.45 -11.20 7.17
CA ASP A 116 12.17 -10.71 8.53
C ASP A 116 12.54 -9.23 8.74
N TYR A 117 12.37 -8.41 7.69
CA TYR A 117 12.76 -6.99 7.70
C TYR A 117 11.98 -6.20 8.74
N LYS A 118 12.71 -5.46 9.56
CA LYS A 118 12.18 -4.50 10.53
C LYS A 118 11.96 -3.13 9.87
N GLU A 119 11.13 -2.30 10.47
CA GLU A 119 10.87 -0.94 10.00
C GLU A 119 12.12 -0.05 9.92
N THR A 120 13.14 -0.37 10.72
CA THR A 120 14.43 0.34 10.82
C THR A 120 15.50 -0.16 9.86
N ASP A 121 15.25 -1.27 9.16
CA ASP A 121 16.24 -1.85 8.26
C ASP A 121 16.41 -0.99 7.00
N ALA A 122 17.60 -1.07 6.42
CA ALA A 122 17.93 -0.32 5.21
C ALA A 122 17.02 -0.72 4.04
N MET A 123 16.56 0.28 3.31
CA MET A 123 15.72 0.10 2.14
C MET A 123 16.58 0.06 0.87
N LYS A 124 16.41 -1.00 0.07
CA LYS A 124 17.11 -1.18 -1.20
C LYS A 124 16.20 -1.92 -2.19
N PRO A 125 15.23 -1.20 -2.78
CA PRO A 125 14.28 -1.81 -3.71
C PRO A 125 14.97 -2.53 -4.88
N PHE A 126 14.46 -3.69 -5.23
CA PHE A 126 14.96 -4.50 -6.36
C PHE A 126 14.13 -4.31 -7.64
N THR A 127 13.05 -3.52 -7.61
CA THR A 127 12.19 -3.21 -8.76
C THR A 127 11.96 -1.70 -8.90
N LYS A 128 11.66 -1.22 -10.12
CA LYS A 128 11.25 0.19 -10.33
C LYS A 128 9.96 0.53 -9.57
N TYR A 129 9.04 -0.43 -9.41
CA TYR A 129 7.88 -0.25 -8.54
C TYR A 129 8.30 0.06 -7.10
N GLY A 130 9.16 -0.77 -6.52
CA GLY A 130 9.69 -0.55 -5.16
C GLY A 130 10.35 0.83 -5.02
N TRP A 131 11.20 1.22 -5.96
CA TRP A 131 11.81 2.56 -5.99
C TRP A 131 10.77 3.68 -6.06
N SER A 132 9.70 3.51 -6.85
CA SER A 132 8.63 4.51 -6.93
C SER A 132 7.85 4.64 -5.62
N LYS A 133 7.64 3.55 -4.89
CA LYS A 133 6.98 3.55 -3.59
C LYS A 133 7.89 4.14 -2.50
N LEU A 134 9.18 3.80 -2.52
CA LEU A 134 10.17 4.40 -1.61
C LEU A 134 10.29 5.92 -1.82
N GLY A 135 10.29 6.39 -3.08
CA GLY A 135 10.27 7.84 -3.36
C GLY A 135 9.06 8.54 -2.74
N GLY A 136 7.90 7.90 -2.72
CA GLY A 136 6.74 8.40 -1.98
C GLY A 136 6.94 8.38 -0.46
N GLU A 137 7.52 7.32 0.11
CA GLU A 137 7.85 7.26 1.55
C GLU A 137 8.79 8.40 1.97
N CYS A 138 9.79 8.74 1.14
CA CYS A 138 10.71 9.84 1.43
C CYS A 138 9.95 11.16 1.61
N ALA A 139 8.98 11.46 0.75
CA ALA A 139 8.16 12.65 0.89
C ALA A 139 7.28 12.60 2.17
N VAL A 140 6.67 11.45 2.45
CA VAL A 140 5.79 11.27 3.62
C VAL A 140 6.56 11.42 4.94
N GLN A 141 7.80 10.92 5.03
CA GLN A 141 8.63 11.01 6.23
C GLN A 141 9.08 12.44 6.57
N MET A 142 9.00 13.39 5.62
CA MET A 142 9.26 14.80 5.89
C MET A 142 8.14 15.50 6.67
N PHE A 143 6.98 14.88 6.80
CA PHE A 143 5.84 15.44 7.51
C PHE A 143 5.54 14.65 8.80
N ASP A 144 5.66 15.29 9.97
CA ASP A 144 5.59 14.61 11.27
C ASP A 144 4.27 13.89 11.56
N ASN A 145 3.14 14.39 11.00
CA ASN A 145 1.83 13.81 11.23
C ASN A 145 1.51 12.71 10.21
N HIS A 146 2.35 11.67 10.17
CA HIS A 146 2.22 10.57 9.22
C HIS A 146 2.15 9.19 9.88
N LEU A 147 1.61 8.26 9.12
CA LEU A 147 1.75 6.81 9.29
C LEU A 147 2.07 6.19 7.94
N ILE A 148 3.11 5.38 7.85
CA ILE A 148 3.47 4.58 6.68
C ILE A 148 3.17 3.12 7.01
N LEU A 149 2.38 2.45 6.17
CA LEU A 149 2.07 1.03 6.28
C LEU A 149 2.74 0.28 5.12
N ARG A 150 3.82 -0.46 5.40
CA ARG A 150 4.47 -1.34 4.42
C ARG A 150 3.73 -2.66 4.41
N MET A 151 3.15 -3.02 3.27
CA MET A 151 2.21 -4.13 3.17
C MET A 151 2.57 -5.11 2.06
N ALA A 152 2.27 -6.39 2.30
CA ALA A 152 2.28 -7.45 1.29
C ALA A 152 0.85 -7.97 1.09
N MET A 153 0.12 -7.42 0.11
CA MET A 153 -1.30 -7.72 -0.12
C MET A 153 -1.54 -8.55 -1.38
N ASN A 154 -2.43 -9.52 -1.29
CA ASN A 154 -2.97 -10.26 -2.44
C ASN A 154 -4.49 -10.25 -2.46
N ARG A 155 -5.04 -10.47 -3.67
CA ARG A 155 -6.46 -10.63 -3.90
C ARG A 155 -6.93 -12.01 -3.44
N LYS A 156 -8.21 -12.09 -3.11
CA LYS A 156 -8.96 -13.30 -2.89
C LYS A 156 -10.16 -13.33 -3.85
N PRO A 157 -10.28 -14.35 -4.75
CA PRO A 157 -9.32 -15.43 -4.97
C PRO A 157 -8.00 -14.96 -5.58
N PHE A 158 -6.94 -15.76 -5.41
CA PHE A 158 -5.63 -15.47 -5.99
C PHE A 158 -5.71 -15.42 -7.53
N PRO A 159 -5.21 -14.35 -8.19
CA PRO A 159 -5.54 -14.10 -9.60
C PRO A 159 -4.72 -14.88 -10.62
N HIS A 160 -3.73 -15.69 -10.18
CA HIS A 160 -2.84 -16.41 -11.08
C HIS A 160 -3.04 -17.92 -10.97
N PRO A 161 -2.81 -18.69 -12.08
CA PRO A 161 -2.96 -20.15 -12.06
C PRO A 161 -1.81 -20.87 -11.35
N LYS A 162 -0.71 -20.17 -11.06
CA LYS A 162 0.47 -20.70 -10.38
C LYS A 162 0.95 -19.74 -9.31
N ALA A 163 1.58 -20.25 -8.25
CA ALA A 163 2.12 -19.45 -7.16
C ALA A 163 3.60 -19.79 -6.89
N LEU A 164 4.39 -18.77 -6.57
CA LEU A 164 5.84 -18.89 -6.32
C LEU A 164 6.11 -19.71 -5.06
N LYS A 165 6.89 -20.79 -5.21
CA LYS A 165 7.26 -21.69 -4.13
C LYS A 165 8.55 -21.29 -3.41
N ASP A 166 9.42 -20.61 -4.10
CA ASP A 166 10.75 -20.18 -3.63
C ASP A 166 10.85 -18.66 -3.38
N MET A 167 9.71 -17.98 -3.30
CA MET A 167 9.60 -16.58 -2.85
C MET A 167 8.80 -16.52 -1.54
N ARG A 168 9.40 -15.98 -0.48
CA ARG A 168 8.78 -15.79 0.83
C ARG A 168 8.31 -14.35 1.04
N LYS A 169 7.16 -14.21 1.70
CA LYS A 169 6.56 -12.91 2.03
C LYS A 169 5.70 -13.04 3.30
N SER A 170 5.45 -11.91 3.95
CA SER A 170 4.43 -11.79 5.01
C SER A 170 3.09 -11.37 4.40
N ILE A 171 2.50 -12.25 3.56
CA ILE A 171 1.30 -11.96 2.78
C ILE A 171 0.06 -11.97 3.67
N MET A 172 -0.90 -11.09 3.34
CA MET A 172 -2.29 -11.16 3.78
C MET A 172 -3.24 -10.83 2.62
N TYR A 173 -4.50 -11.20 2.76
CA TYR A 173 -5.51 -10.78 1.79
C TYR A 173 -5.84 -9.29 1.94
N ILE A 174 -6.27 -8.67 0.84
CA ILE A 174 -6.58 -7.21 0.80
C ILE A 174 -7.63 -6.84 1.86
N GLU A 175 -8.62 -7.70 2.08
CA GLU A 175 -9.65 -7.50 3.11
C GLU A 175 -9.04 -7.42 4.52
N ASP A 176 -8.12 -8.33 4.85
CA ASP A 176 -7.48 -8.35 6.17
C ASP A 176 -6.52 -7.17 6.33
N ALA A 177 -5.81 -6.78 5.26
CA ALA A 177 -5.00 -5.56 5.26
C ALA A 177 -5.86 -4.31 5.52
N ALA A 178 -7.08 -4.24 4.99
CA ALA A 178 -8.02 -3.16 5.26
C ALA A 178 -8.49 -3.17 6.73
N LYS A 179 -8.83 -4.34 7.30
CA LYS A 179 -9.17 -4.49 8.72
C LYS A 179 -8.06 -4.00 9.65
N VAL A 180 -6.82 -4.42 9.35
CA VAL A 180 -5.63 -4.00 10.11
C VAL A 180 -5.40 -2.50 9.99
N THR A 181 -5.52 -1.94 8.79
CA THR A 181 -5.37 -0.49 8.56
C THR A 181 -6.33 0.32 9.43
N LEU A 182 -7.60 -0.07 9.51
CA LEU A 182 -8.61 0.60 10.33
C LEU A 182 -8.24 0.61 11.82
N LYS A 183 -7.57 -0.41 12.33
CA LYS A 183 -7.09 -0.47 13.71
C LYS A 183 -5.86 0.41 13.96
N LEU A 184 -5.05 0.66 12.93
CA LEU A 184 -3.82 1.42 13.02
C LEU A 184 -3.97 2.93 12.75
N LEU A 185 -5.17 3.43 12.46
CA LEU A 185 -5.40 4.83 12.03
C LEU A 185 -4.78 5.89 12.98
N ASN A 186 -4.73 5.61 14.27
CA ASN A 186 -4.21 6.53 15.29
C ASN A 186 -2.70 6.43 15.49
N GLU A 187 -2.04 5.39 14.96
CA GLU A 187 -0.61 5.17 15.07
C GLU A 187 0.20 6.18 14.25
N LYS A 188 1.51 6.29 14.54
CA LYS A 188 2.46 7.18 13.86
C LYS A 188 3.73 6.46 13.44
N GLY A 189 4.43 7.07 12.48
CA GLY A 189 5.71 6.57 11.96
C GLY A 189 5.53 5.43 10.97
N ILE A 190 6.34 4.37 11.06
CA ILE A 190 6.34 3.28 10.09
C ILE A 190 5.93 1.98 10.80
N ILE A 191 5.04 1.20 10.16
CA ILE A 191 4.61 -0.12 10.64
C ILE A 191 4.60 -1.10 9.48
N ASN A 192 5.28 -2.24 9.65
CA ASN A 192 5.17 -3.38 8.75
C ASN A 192 3.85 -4.12 9.01
N VAL A 193 3.06 -4.31 7.98
CA VAL A 193 1.74 -4.94 8.04
C VAL A 193 1.73 -6.18 7.16
N GLY A 194 1.56 -7.33 7.77
CA GLY A 194 1.59 -8.60 7.06
C GLY A 194 1.22 -9.77 7.96
N GLY A 195 0.94 -10.91 7.32
CA GLY A 195 0.70 -12.18 7.98
C GLY A 195 2.00 -12.92 8.34
N LYS A 196 1.88 -14.24 8.50
CA LYS A 196 3.01 -15.13 8.73
C LYS A 196 3.96 -15.13 7.54
N SER A 197 5.28 -15.16 7.79
CA SER A 197 6.28 -15.40 6.74
C SER A 197 6.15 -16.81 6.18
N GLN A 198 5.81 -16.92 4.90
CA GLN A 198 5.68 -18.20 4.19
C GLN A 198 5.87 -17.99 2.69
N SER A 199 6.00 -19.09 1.91
CA SER A 199 6.04 -18.96 0.46
C SER A 199 4.68 -18.47 -0.08
N VAL A 200 4.70 -17.80 -1.24
CA VAL A 200 3.45 -17.39 -1.89
C VAL A 200 2.58 -18.62 -2.20
N TYR A 201 3.22 -19.73 -2.58
CA TYR A 201 2.55 -21.00 -2.85
C TYR A 201 1.86 -21.56 -1.61
N ASP A 202 2.56 -21.64 -0.46
CA ASP A 202 1.97 -22.20 0.76
C ASP A 202 0.80 -21.33 1.24
N PHE A 203 0.92 -19.99 1.17
CA PHE A 203 -0.17 -19.06 1.49
C PHE A 203 -1.42 -19.31 0.63
N VAL A 204 -1.24 -19.42 -0.68
CA VAL A 204 -2.38 -19.60 -1.60
C VAL A 204 -2.99 -21.00 -1.50
N LYS A 205 -2.16 -22.01 -1.21
CA LYS A 205 -2.59 -23.40 -1.12
C LYS A 205 -3.58 -23.67 0.02
N GLU A 206 -3.54 -22.89 1.08
CA GLU A 206 -4.51 -22.97 2.18
C GLU A 206 -5.95 -22.74 1.70
N GLU A 207 -6.13 -21.90 0.67
CA GLU A 207 -7.45 -21.59 0.11
C GLU A 207 -7.73 -22.31 -1.22
N ASN A 208 -6.70 -22.48 -2.05
CA ASN A 208 -6.78 -23.15 -3.34
C ASN A 208 -5.84 -24.38 -3.37
N PRO A 209 -6.31 -25.56 -2.94
CA PRO A 209 -5.50 -26.77 -2.90
C PRO A 209 -4.94 -27.21 -4.26
N ASP A 210 -5.59 -26.80 -5.36
CA ASP A 210 -5.22 -27.17 -6.74
C ASP A 210 -4.18 -26.25 -7.36
N ILE A 211 -3.77 -25.17 -6.65
CA ILE A 211 -2.77 -24.23 -7.17
C ILE A 211 -1.47 -24.94 -7.53
N GLN A 212 -0.92 -24.63 -8.68
CA GLN A 212 0.34 -25.21 -9.13
C GLN A 212 1.53 -24.36 -8.70
N PRO A 213 2.68 -24.99 -8.33
CA PRO A 213 3.89 -24.22 -8.01
C PRO A 213 4.53 -23.69 -9.31
N ILE A 214 5.19 -22.52 -9.17
CA ILE A 214 6.16 -21.97 -10.12
C ILE A 214 7.38 -21.49 -9.33
N TYR A 215 8.54 -21.44 -9.95
CA TYR A 215 9.79 -21.05 -9.32
C TYR A 215 10.34 -19.76 -9.93
N LEU A 216 11.14 -19.02 -9.18
CA LEU A 216 11.75 -17.75 -9.63
C LEU A 216 12.54 -17.91 -10.93
N LYS A 217 13.25 -19.02 -11.10
CA LYS A 217 13.99 -19.34 -12.33
C LYS A 217 13.13 -19.43 -13.58
N ASP A 218 11.81 -19.64 -13.43
CA ASP A 218 10.85 -19.77 -14.52
C ASP A 218 10.22 -18.42 -14.90
N ILE A 219 10.60 -17.33 -14.22
CA ILE A 219 10.13 -15.96 -14.45
C ILE A 219 11.28 -15.13 -15.04
N SER A 220 11.08 -14.60 -16.24
CA SER A 220 12.09 -13.81 -16.95
C SER A 220 11.80 -12.31 -17.02
N ASP A 221 10.53 -11.92 -16.86
CA ASP A 221 10.05 -10.59 -17.26
C ASP A 221 10.21 -9.51 -16.20
N VAL A 222 10.41 -9.91 -14.95
CA VAL A 222 10.54 -8.98 -13.82
C VAL A 222 11.56 -9.51 -12.82
N ASN A 223 12.43 -8.63 -12.32
CA ASN A 223 13.31 -8.97 -11.21
C ASN A 223 12.49 -9.28 -9.97
N MET A 224 12.70 -10.44 -9.35
CA MET A 224 11.95 -10.92 -8.21
C MET A 224 12.88 -11.20 -7.03
N ALA A 225 12.38 -10.93 -5.83
CA ALA A 225 13.08 -11.20 -4.58
C ALA A 225 12.92 -12.67 -4.16
N THR A 226 13.83 -13.15 -3.34
CA THR A 226 13.74 -14.48 -2.71
C THR A 226 12.98 -14.42 -1.38
N ASP A 227 13.20 -13.40 -0.55
CA ASP A 227 12.51 -13.23 0.73
C ASP A 227 12.26 -11.75 1.06
N CYS A 228 11.02 -11.31 0.89
CA CYS A 228 10.52 -9.99 1.30
C CYS A 228 9.70 -10.06 2.59
N SER A 229 9.83 -11.13 3.37
CA SER A 229 9.06 -11.22 4.62
C SER A 229 9.44 -10.09 5.58
N MET A 230 8.45 -9.65 6.34
CA MET A 230 8.58 -8.51 7.26
C MET A 230 8.39 -8.95 8.72
N ASN A 231 9.13 -8.36 9.62
CA ASN A 231 8.87 -8.44 11.05
C ASN A 231 7.63 -7.62 11.38
N THR A 232 6.58 -8.27 11.85
CA THR A 232 5.29 -7.64 12.16
C THR A 232 5.05 -7.44 13.65
N THR A 233 6.10 -7.53 14.47
CA THR A 233 5.99 -7.41 15.93
C THR A 233 5.38 -6.09 16.36
N LYS A 234 5.73 -4.98 15.71
CA LYS A 234 5.17 -3.65 16.01
C LYS A 234 3.66 -3.62 15.74
N MET A 235 3.22 -4.13 14.61
CA MET A 235 1.80 -4.26 14.29
C MET A 235 1.05 -5.09 15.36
N LYS A 236 1.57 -6.28 15.70
CA LYS A 236 0.95 -7.20 16.67
C LYS A 236 0.79 -6.62 18.06
N LYS A 237 1.68 -5.71 18.49
CA LYS A 237 1.55 -5.01 19.77
C LYS A 237 0.37 -4.04 19.82
N VAL A 238 -0.06 -3.54 18.67
CA VAL A 238 -1.17 -2.58 18.57
C VAL A 238 -2.50 -3.27 18.34
N ILE A 239 -2.49 -4.38 17.62
CA ILE A 239 -3.69 -5.15 17.32
C ILE A 239 -3.69 -6.46 18.11
N ASP A 240 -4.89 -6.88 18.55
CA ASP A 240 -5.05 -8.16 19.23
C ASP A 240 -4.72 -9.32 18.26
N ASP A 241 -3.88 -10.28 18.68
CA ASP A 241 -3.44 -11.42 17.87
C ASP A 241 -4.60 -12.32 17.37
N THR A 242 -5.81 -12.13 17.93
CA THR A 242 -7.03 -12.87 17.55
C THR A 242 -7.65 -12.43 16.23
N VAL A 243 -7.06 -11.46 15.52
CA VAL A 243 -7.67 -10.79 14.36
C VAL A 243 -6.98 -11.11 13.03
N ILE A 244 -5.92 -11.89 13.06
CA ILE A 244 -5.18 -12.28 11.85
C ILE A 244 -5.17 -13.79 11.69
#